data_cca10a248a6ca2ca9373150bf1b30dbd
#
_entry.id   cca10a248a6ca2ca9373150bf1b30dbd
#
_cell.length_a   1.000
_cell.length_b   1.000
_cell.length_c   1.000
_cell.angle_alpha   90.00
_cell.angle_beta   90.00
_cell.angle_gamma   90.00
#
_symmetry.space_group_name_H-M   'P 1'
#
loop_
_entity.id
_entity.type
_entity.pdbx_description
1 polymer ?
#
loop_
_entity_poly.entity_id
_entity_poly.type
_entity_poly.pdbx_seq_one_letter_code
_entity_poly.pdbx_strand_id
1 'polypeptide(L)'
;MFRLQYIWIFFFIITNLFSQDFDNGRIVQNGYYEEIKFELVHDKIIIPVTINGKSYKFLLDTGAPNLVSKRILNELNITASNSAKIQDANNQSSTMETVLIPSITLGSIERKDNLVLITDLENHFILKCYKFDGFIGSNFFKNSILKIDMENKKIIITDDIKKLEKSTKPKKMKLVGSQNTPYIKISFVNDKKKATEELLIDTGMDGFYEMSNRAYGIFSKENIFEELSRSSGSGTIGLFGSTPKKEQVLLKTKGIQINGTTFENLIFNTTDDNNSRLGFDLLKYGSIILDFKNENFYFESDKKITFNKRPPVFTPTIVNNKFAIGFVWDKNLLEQLHFGDEIIRIANYRFSEMDFCDILQIKKELENLTSYEMEVKSKDNQTLTLKIEN
;
A
#
# COMPACT_ATOMS: atom_id res chain seq x y z
N MET A 1 -33.15 60.95 -20.71
CA MET A 1 -32.75 59.58 -21.12
C MET A 1 -31.89 59.03 -20.02
N PHE A 2 -32.52 58.38 -19.01
CA PHE A 2 -31.85 57.82 -17.84
C PHE A 2 -31.44 56.40 -18.13
N ARG A 3 -30.14 56.07 -18.09
CA ARG A 3 -29.63 54.71 -18.15
C ARG A 3 -29.56 54.13 -16.73
N LEU A 4 -30.42 53.12 -16.44
CA LEU A 4 -30.32 52.30 -15.25
C LEU A 4 -29.13 51.36 -15.42
N GLN A 5 -28.12 51.49 -14.57
CA GLN A 5 -27.04 50.52 -14.42
C GLN A 5 -27.51 49.42 -13.46
N TYR A 6 -27.63 48.20 -13.95
CA TYR A 6 -27.88 47.03 -13.12
C TYR A 6 -26.59 46.63 -12.42
N ILE A 7 -26.56 46.79 -11.10
CA ILE A 7 -25.50 46.26 -10.24
C ILE A 7 -25.83 44.80 -9.98
N TRP A 8 -25.06 43.89 -10.58
CA TRP A 8 -25.08 42.48 -10.25
C TRP A 8 -24.26 42.25 -8.99
N ILE A 9 -24.93 42.02 -7.84
CA ILE A 9 -24.28 41.57 -6.61
C ILE A 9 -24.10 40.06 -6.76
N PHE A 10 -22.86 39.64 -7.09
CA PHE A 10 -22.46 38.24 -7.00
C PHE A 10 -22.35 37.84 -5.52
N PHE A 11 -23.35 37.14 -5.01
CA PHE A 11 -23.24 36.42 -3.75
C PHE A 11 -22.27 35.25 -3.99
N PHE A 12 -21.01 35.39 -3.61
CA PHE A 12 -20.11 34.22 -3.43
C PHE A 12 -20.64 33.44 -2.23
N ILE A 13 -21.40 32.41 -2.50
CA ILE A 13 -21.65 31.34 -1.51
C ILE A 13 -20.33 30.60 -1.35
N ILE A 14 -19.55 30.98 -0.34
CA ILE A 14 -18.41 30.18 0.11
C ILE A 14 -19.02 28.94 0.77
N THR A 15 -19.21 27.87 -0.01
CA THR A 15 -19.41 26.56 0.56
C THR A 15 -18.10 26.18 1.23
N ASN A 16 -18.04 26.31 2.55
CA ASN A 16 -17.02 25.66 3.34
C ASN A 16 -17.18 24.16 3.12
N LEU A 17 -16.46 23.59 2.16
CA LEU A 17 -16.20 22.18 2.10
C LEU A 17 -15.35 21.88 3.36
N PHE A 18 -16.01 21.43 4.41
CA PHE A 18 -15.32 20.85 5.55
C PHE A 18 -14.61 19.58 5.04
N SER A 19 -13.37 19.77 4.56
CA SER A 19 -12.43 18.65 4.44
C SER A 19 -12.20 18.17 5.86
N GLN A 20 -12.61 16.95 6.15
CA GLN A 20 -12.34 16.36 7.47
C GLN A 20 -10.82 16.25 7.61
N ASP A 21 -10.30 16.90 8.64
CA ASP A 21 -8.88 16.98 8.90
C ASP A 21 -8.45 15.77 9.74
N PHE A 22 -7.99 14.71 9.07
CA PHE A 22 -7.41 13.52 9.72
C PHE A 22 -6.11 13.82 10.47
N ASP A 23 -5.61 15.03 10.32
CA ASP A 23 -4.41 15.52 11.00
C ASP A 23 -4.69 16.09 12.40
N ASN A 24 -5.95 16.17 12.79
CA ASN A 24 -6.36 16.49 14.15
C ASN A 24 -5.83 15.43 15.12
N GLY A 25 -5.38 15.88 16.26
CA GLY A 25 -4.80 15.05 17.29
C GLY A 25 -3.30 15.35 17.50
N ARG A 26 -2.83 15.05 18.70
CA ARG A 26 -1.48 15.37 19.13
C ARG A 26 -0.92 14.33 20.09
N ILE A 27 0.36 14.05 19.98
CA ILE A 27 1.11 13.34 21.00
C ILE A 27 1.27 14.28 22.21
N VAL A 28 1.00 13.75 23.39
CA VAL A 28 1.00 14.56 24.64
C VAL A 28 2.35 14.66 25.30
N GLN A 29 3.24 13.70 25.05
CA GLN A 29 4.59 13.66 25.59
C GLN A 29 5.55 14.53 24.77
N ASN A 30 6.64 14.97 25.41
CA ASN A 30 7.80 15.58 24.76
C ASN A 30 9.05 14.81 25.16
N GLY A 31 10.07 14.84 24.30
CA GLY A 31 11.33 14.16 24.56
C GLY A 31 11.22 12.64 24.58
N TYR A 32 10.25 12.08 23.89
CA TYR A 32 9.99 10.65 23.89
C TYR A 32 10.94 9.86 22.97
N TYR A 33 11.11 8.61 23.35
CA TYR A 33 11.76 7.55 22.56
C TYR A 33 11.10 6.23 22.97
N GLU A 34 10.52 5.53 22.03
CA GLU A 34 9.80 4.29 22.29
C GLU A 34 10.16 3.24 21.25
N GLU A 35 10.49 2.04 21.70
CA GLU A 35 10.71 0.87 20.86
C GLU A 35 9.54 -0.11 21.00
N ILE A 36 8.91 -0.44 19.90
CA ILE A 36 7.74 -1.31 19.88
C ILE A 36 8.04 -2.51 18.98
N LYS A 37 8.00 -3.70 19.55
CA LYS A 37 8.12 -4.95 18.80
C LYS A 37 6.89 -5.14 17.92
N PHE A 38 7.08 -5.69 16.73
CA PHE A 38 6.00 -6.04 15.82
C PHE A 38 6.03 -7.51 15.41
N GLU A 39 4.89 -8.01 14.98
CA GLU A 39 4.73 -9.31 14.32
C GLU A 39 4.66 -9.11 12.81
N LEU A 40 5.19 -10.07 12.04
CA LEU A 40 4.97 -10.13 10.60
C LEU A 40 3.90 -11.18 10.31
N VAL A 41 2.80 -10.75 9.70
CA VAL A 41 1.72 -11.62 9.26
C VAL A 41 1.55 -11.44 7.75
N HIS A 42 1.95 -12.42 6.94
CA HIS A 42 1.89 -12.37 5.47
C HIS A 42 2.45 -11.05 4.89
N ASP A 43 3.69 -10.70 5.30
CA ASP A 43 4.38 -9.47 4.90
C ASP A 43 3.68 -8.16 5.33
N LYS A 44 2.86 -8.20 6.38
CA LYS A 44 2.28 -7.02 7.04
C LYS A 44 2.89 -6.83 8.42
N ILE A 45 3.20 -5.57 8.75
CA ILE A 45 3.72 -5.18 10.08
C ILE A 45 2.53 -4.98 11.01
N ILE A 46 2.41 -5.85 12.00
CA ILE A 46 1.35 -5.78 13.00
C ILE A 46 1.94 -5.33 14.33
N ILE A 47 1.45 -4.20 14.84
CA ILE A 47 1.90 -3.58 16.08
C ILE A 47 0.82 -3.61 17.17
N PRO A 48 1.20 -3.74 18.45
CA PRO A 48 0.27 -3.60 19.57
C PRO A 48 -0.13 -2.13 19.78
N VAL A 49 -1.42 -1.89 19.90
CA VAL A 49 -2.02 -0.57 20.14
C VAL A 49 -2.93 -0.65 21.35
N THR A 50 -2.87 0.31 22.24
CA THR A 50 -3.77 0.37 23.41
C THR A 50 -4.81 1.46 23.21
N ILE A 51 -6.09 1.10 23.37
CA ILE A 51 -7.24 2.02 23.36
C ILE A 51 -8.07 1.72 24.61
N ASN A 52 -8.31 2.73 25.45
CA ASN A 52 -9.06 2.60 26.68
C ASN A 52 -8.52 1.46 27.61
N GLY A 53 -7.20 1.32 27.71
CA GLY A 53 -6.54 0.31 28.54
C GLY A 53 -6.55 -1.12 27.99
N LYS A 54 -7.18 -1.37 26.84
CA LYS A 54 -7.22 -2.68 26.16
C LYS A 54 -6.25 -2.70 24.97
N SER A 55 -5.52 -3.80 24.82
CA SER A 55 -4.58 -4.00 23.73
C SER A 55 -5.27 -4.60 22.49
N TYR A 56 -4.94 -4.08 21.33
CA TYR A 56 -5.41 -4.49 20.00
C TYR A 56 -4.24 -4.66 19.04
N LYS A 57 -4.47 -5.34 17.93
CA LYS A 57 -3.47 -5.53 16.87
C LYS A 57 -3.76 -4.61 15.69
N PHE A 58 -2.81 -3.77 15.31
CA PHE A 58 -3.00 -2.82 14.21
C PHE A 58 -1.95 -3.02 13.11
N LEU A 59 -2.40 -2.91 11.87
CA LEU A 59 -1.51 -2.83 10.71
C LEU A 59 -0.83 -1.46 10.68
N LEU A 60 0.50 -1.44 10.51
CA LEU A 60 1.24 -0.21 10.20
C LEU A 60 1.17 0.06 8.69
N ASP A 61 0.44 1.10 8.30
CA ASP A 61 0.15 1.43 6.90
C ASP A 61 0.40 2.92 6.64
N THR A 62 1.56 3.23 6.05
CA THR A 62 1.92 4.63 5.76
C THR A 62 1.18 5.22 4.56
N GLY A 63 0.48 4.40 3.79
CA GLY A 63 -0.39 4.83 2.68
C GLY A 63 -1.81 5.20 3.13
N ALA A 64 -2.21 4.82 4.33
CA ALA A 64 -3.56 5.01 4.85
C ALA A 64 -3.65 6.04 6.00
N PRO A 65 -4.84 6.59 6.29
CA PRO A 65 -5.12 7.25 7.57
C PRO A 65 -5.37 6.22 8.68
N ASN A 66 -5.41 6.67 9.94
CA ASN A 66 -5.82 5.82 11.05
C ASN A 66 -7.25 5.30 10.84
N LEU A 67 -7.43 4.00 11.13
CA LEU A 67 -8.69 3.30 10.93
C LEU A 67 -8.91 2.30 12.08
N VAL A 68 -10.15 2.11 12.50
CA VAL A 68 -10.53 1.12 13.50
C VAL A 68 -11.65 0.20 12.98
N SER A 69 -11.70 -1.03 13.48
CA SER A 69 -12.80 -1.96 13.20
C SER A 69 -14.08 -1.54 13.92
N LYS A 70 -15.25 -1.89 13.32
CA LYS A 70 -16.55 -1.75 13.99
C LYS A 70 -16.58 -2.46 15.34
N ARG A 71 -15.85 -3.56 15.50
CA ARG A 71 -15.74 -4.28 16.76
C ARG A 71 -15.21 -3.41 17.90
N ILE A 72 -14.17 -2.61 17.65
CA ILE A 72 -13.61 -1.68 18.67
C ILE A 72 -14.67 -0.68 19.11
N LEU A 73 -15.45 -0.10 18.19
CA LEU A 73 -16.51 0.84 18.54
C LEU A 73 -17.56 0.21 19.43
N ASN A 74 -18.01 -1.00 19.09
CA ASN A 74 -18.98 -1.74 19.86
C ASN A 74 -18.47 -2.04 21.28
N GLU A 75 -17.22 -2.46 21.41
CA GLU A 75 -16.59 -2.73 22.70
C GLU A 75 -16.44 -1.46 23.58
N LEU A 76 -16.18 -0.32 22.96
CA LEU A 76 -16.03 0.96 23.64
C LEU A 76 -17.35 1.71 23.85
N ASN A 77 -18.47 1.20 23.30
CA ASN A 77 -19.77 1.88 23.26
C ASN A 77 -19.70 3.29 22.66
N ILE A 78 -18.90 3.45 21.60
CA ILE A 78 -18.74 4.71 20.87
C ILE A 78 -19.53 4.63 19.56
N THR A 79 -20.26 5.69 19.24
CA THR A 79 -21.01 5.82 17.98
C THR A 79 -20.27 6.68 16.98
N ALA A 80 -20.41 6.37 15.69
CA ALA A 80 -19.91 7.21 14.62
C ALA A 80 -20.45 8.64 14.74
N SER A 81 -19.61 9.63 14.46
CA SER A 81 -19.97 11.05 14.60
C SER A 81 -20.20 11.74 13.26
N ASN A 82 -19.51 11.32 12.22
CA ASN A 82 -19.52 11.92 10.88
C ASN A 82 -19.19 10.86 9.81
N SER A 83 -19.05 11.33 8.55
CA SER A 83 -18.57 10.51 7.44
C SER A 83 -17.64 11.30 6.54
N ALA A 84 -16.73 10.59 5.85
CA ALA A 84 -15.81 11.15 4.88
C ALA A 84 -15.86 10.36 3.57
N LYS A 85 -15.72 11.05 2.44
CA LYS A 85 -15.50 10.39 1.15
C LYS A 85 -14.03 10.00 1.04
N ILE A 86 -13.79 8.70 0.93
CA ILE A 86 -12.45 8.10 0.86
C ILE A 86 -12.27 7.47 -0.51
N GLN A 87 -11.09 7.59 -1.06
CA GLN A 87 -10.64 6.87 -2.25
C GLN A 87 -9.54 5.89 -1.85
N ASP A 88 -9.69 4.63 -2.25
CA ASP A 88 -8.67 3.62 -1.99
C ASP A 88 -7.58 3.61 -3.08
N ALA A 89 -6.59 2.76 -2.89
CA ALA A 89 -5.47 2.54 -3.80
C ALA A 89 -5.87 2.07 -5.21
N ASN A 90 -7.11 1.67 -5.40
CA ASN A 90 -7.67 1.22 -6.68
C ASN A 90 -8.51 2.31 -7.39
N ASN A 91 -8.43 3.56 -6.92
CA ASN A 91 -9.28 4.67 -7.34
C ASN A 91 -10.79 4.44 -7.13
N GLN A 92 -11.16 3.46 -6.30
CA GLN A 92 -12.54 3.27 -5.89
C GLN A 92 -12.86 4.23 -4.74
N SER A 93 -14.02 4.87 -4.81
CA SER A 93 -14.45 5.82 -3.80
C SER A 93 -15.67 5.32 -3.06
N SER A 94 -15.66 5.47 -1.75
CA SER A 94 -16.82 5.19 -0.89
C SER A 94 -16.92 6.22 0.23
N THR A 95 -18.10 6.35 0.80
CA THR A 95 -18.30 7.13 2.02
C THR A 95 -18.10 6.21 3.21
N MET A 96 -17.16 6.57 4.07
CA MET A 96 -16.85 5.84 5.31
C MET A 96 -17.26 6.68 6.52
N GLU A 97 -17.77 6.02 7.53
CA GLU A 97 -18.04 6.65 8.83
C GLU A 97 -16.72 7.01 9.51
N THR A 98 -16.76 8.06 10.32
CA THR A 98 -15.63 8.52 11.13
C THR A 98 -16.03 8.69 12.59
N VAL A 99 -15.04 8.57 13.47
CA VAL A 99 -15.23 8.74 14.91
C VAL A 99 -13.99 9.39 15.54
N LEU A 100 -14.20 10.16 16.60
CA LEU A 100 -13.13 10.68 17.44
C LEU A 100 -12.81 9.67 18.54
N ILE A 101 -11.61 9.08 18.50
CA ILE A 101 -11.08 8.25 19.59
C ILE A 101 -10.27 9.15 20.52
N PRO A 102 -10.66 9.29 21.79
CA PRO A 102 -10.03 10.23 22.71
C PRO A 102 -8.54 9.99 22.90
N SER A 103 -8.12 8.72 22.95
CA SER A 103 -6.72 8.36 23.14
C SER A 103 -6.38 7.05 22.43
N ILE A 104 -5.26 7.05 21.71
CA ILE A 104 -4.60 5.87 21.13
C ILE A 104 -3.16 5.87 21.65
N THR A 105 -2.70 4.74 22.19
CA THR A 105 -1.36 4.62 22.79
C THR A 105 -0.53 3.57 22.07
N LEU A 106 0.70 3.92 21.72
CA LEU A 106 1.73 3.04 21.20
C LEU A 106 2.90 2.98 22.18
N GLY A 107 3.07 1.85 22.87
CA GLY A 107 4.00 1.77 24.02
C GLY A 107 3.64 2.79 25.09
N SER A 108 4.53 3.73 25.39
CA SER A 108 4.30 4.84 26.31
C SER A 108 3.77 6.12 25.64
N ILE A 109 3.70 6.14 24.28
CA ILE A 109 3.32 7.33 23.52
C ILE A 109 1.80 7.41 23.39
N GLU A 110 1.19 8.40 24.01
CA GLU A 110 -0.24 8.69 23.94
C GLU A 110 -0.51 9.80 22.91
N ARG A 111 -1.38 9.50 21.93
CA ARG A 111 -1.93 10.49 21.00
C ARG A 111 -3.40 10.71 21.29
N LYS A 112 -3.78 11.95 21.58
CA LYS A 112 -5.15 12.37 21.90
C LYS A 112 -5.87 12.92 20.66
N ASP A 113 -7.20 12.92 20.75
CA ASP A 113 -8.12 13.53 19.78
C ASP A 113 -7.96 12.94 18.35
N ASN A 114 -7.96 11.62 18.24
CA ASN A 114 -7.73 10.92 16.97
C ASN A 114 -9.02 10.82 16.17
N LEU A 115 -9.15 11.55 15.07
CA LEU A 115 -10.17 11.29 14.07
C LEU A 115 -9.74 10.06 13.26
N VAL A 116 -10.58 9.01 13.26
CA VAL A 116 -10.28 7.74 12.59
C VAL A 116 -11.44 7.32 11.69
N LEU A 117 -11.12 6.57 10.64
CA LEU A 117 -12.10 5.88 9.80
C LEU A 117 -12.62 4.63 10.51
N ILE A 118 -13.84 4.22 10.15
CA ILE A 118 -14.46 3.00 10.66
C ILE A 118 -14.68 2.04 9.49
N THR A 119 -14.31 0.77 9.67
CA THR A 119 -14.60 -0.27 8.66
C THR A 119 -14.94 -1.60 9.31
N ASP A 120 -15.58 -2.47 8.56
CA ASP A 120 -15.87 -3.84 8.95
C ASP A 120 -14.75 -4.78 8.49
N LEU A 121 -13.67 -4.85 9.28
CA LEU A 121 -12.51 -5.70 8.95
C LEU A 121 -12.82 -7.19 9.06
N GLU A 122 -13.74 -7.58 9.94
CA GLU A 122 -14.07 -8.97 10.23
C GLU A 122 -14.84 -9.64 9.09
N ASN A 123 -15.64 -8.86 8.36
CA ASN A 123 -16.40 -9.35 7.20
C ASN A 123 -15.70 -9.04 5.87
N HIS A 124 -14.58 -8.32 5.88
CA HIS A 124 -13.81 -8.10 4.66
C HIS A 124 -13.16 -9.41 4.19
N PHE A 125 -13.41 -9.82 2.96
CA PHE A 125 -13.09 -11.16 2.46
C PHE A 125 -11.60 -11.53 2.50
N ILE A 126 -10.67 -10.55 2.47
CA ILE A 126 -9.23 -10.76 2.62
C ILE A 126 -8.69 -10.20 3.93
N LEU A 127 -9.05 -8.95 4.31
CA LEU A 127 -8.44 -8.32 5.48
C LEU A 127 -8.69 -9.10 6.77
N LYS A 128 -9.80 -9.84 6.87
CA LYS A 128 -10.08 -10.76 8.00
C LYS A 128 -8.96 -11.79 8.23
N CYS A 129 -8.25 -12.19 7.18
CA CYS A 129 -7.20 -13.21 7.27
C CYS A 129 -5.95 -12.74 8.02
N TYR A 130 -5.72 -11.44 8.10
CA TYR A 130 -4.59 -10.86 8.82
C TYR A 130 -4.86 -10.69 10.32
N LYS A 131 -6.12 -10.80 10.76
CA LYS A 131 -6.55 -10.76 12.18
C LYS A 131 -6.09 -9.50 12.93
N PHE A 132 -6.14 -8.35 12.28
CA PHE A 132 -5.88 -7.07 12.92
C PHE A 132 -7.20 -6.28 13.14
N ASP A 133 -7.13 -5.27 14.02
CA ASP A 133 -8.27 -4.52 14.52
C ASP A 133 -8.38 -3.11 13.96
N GLY A 134 -7.35 -2.66 13.22
CA GLY A 134 -7.29 -1.33 12.65
C GLY A 134 -5.98 -1.05 11.94
N PHE A 135 -5.83 0.19 11.46
CA PHE A 135 -4.60 0.69 10.84
C PHE A 135 -4.04 1.84 11.66
N ILE A 136 -2.74 1.84 11.90
CA ILE A 136 -1.99 3.04 12.27
C ILE A 136 -1.41 3.63 10.99
N GLY A 137 -1.97 4.74 10.57
CA GLY A 137 -1.60 5.47 9.38
C GLY A 137 -0.55 6.55 9.61
N SER A 138 -0.14 7.20 8.52
CA SER A 138 0.86 8.27 8.55
C SER A 138 0.47 9.44 9.45
N ASN A 139 -0.81 9.77 9.56
CA ASN A 139 -1.30 10.86 10.40
C ASN A 139 -1.06 10.64 11.89
N PHE A 140 -0.84 9.38 12.35
CA PHE A 140 -0.44 9.13 13.73
C PHE A 140 0.91 9.77 14.05
N PHE A 141 1.83 9.79 13.09
CA PHE A 141 3.22 10.20 13.26
C PHE A 141 3.49 11.69 13.02
N LYS A 142 2.45 12.51 12.91
CA LYS A 142 2.62 13.97 12.81
C LYS A 142 3.56 14.50 13.90
N ASN A 143 4.54 15.32 13.50
CA ASN A 143 5.59 15.86 14.38
C ASN A 143 6.48 14.81 15.07
N SER A 144 6.48 13.57 14.60
CA SER A 144 7.28 12.45 15.09
C SER A 144 8.24 11.96 14.02
N ILE A 145 9.08 11.04 14.42
CA ILE A 145 10.01 10.32 13.56
C ILE A 145 9.75 8.84 13.78
N LEU A 146 9.47 8.12 12.69
CA LEU A 146 9.25 6.68 12.67
C LEU A 146 10.46 6.00 12.03
N LYS A 147 11.15 5.11 12.74
CA LYS A 147 12.10 4.15 12.17
C LYS A 147 11.46 2.77 12.13
N ILE A 148 11.56 2.09 10.99
CA ILE A 148 11.15 0.68 10.83
C ILE A 148 12.43 -0.14 10.69
N ASP A 149 12.67 -1.01 11.68
CA ASP A 149 13.83 -1.88 11.78
C ASP A 149 13.37 -3.33 11.60
N MET A 150 13.51 -3.84 10.38
CA MET A 150 13.08 -5.19 10.04
C MET A 150 13.96 -6.26 10.63
N GLU A 151 15.25 -6.01 10.77
CA GLU A 151 16.23 -6.95 11.33
C GLU A 151 15.87 -7.28 12.78
N ASN A 152 15.57 -6.26 13.56
CA ASN A 152 15.22 -6.39 14.98
C ASN A 152 13.70 -6.53 15.22
N LYS A 153 12.88 -6.53 14.16
CA LYS A 153 11.41 -6.60 14.19
C LYS A 153 10.82 -5.59 15.18
N LYS A 154 11.21 -4.33 15.05
CA LYS A 154 10.70 -3.24 15.88
C LYS A 154 10.50 -1.97 15.07
N ILE A 155 9.57 -1.16 15.52
CA ILE A 155 9.51 0.25 15.16
C ILE A 155 10.06 1.09 16.31
N ILE A 156 10.62 2.25 15.95
CA ILE A 156 11.05 3.24 16.92
C ILE A 156 10.33 4.54 16.62
N ILE A 157 9.73 5.14 17.63
CA ILE A 157 9.04 6.42 17.54
C ILE A 157 9.72 7.42 18.47
N THR A 158 10.11 8.57 17.93
CA THR A 158 10.76 9.62 18.71
C THR A 158 10.42 11.01 18.17
N ASP A 159 10.63 12.06 18.96
CA ASP A 159 10.54 13.46 18.53
C ASP A 159 11.90 14.12 18.26
N ASP A 160 13.01 13.37 18.44
CA ASP A 160 14.37 13.84 18.20
C ASP A 160 15.19 12.86 17.35
N ILE A 161 15.55 13.28 16.13
CA ILE A 161 16.36 12.49 15.18
C ILE A 161 17.76 12.13 15.72
N LYS A 162 18.27 12.86 16.72
CA LYS A 162 19.58 12.58 17.34
C LYS A 162 19.57 11.32 18.18
N LYS A 163 18.39 10.84 18.60
CA LYS A 163 18.23 9.60 19.34
C LYS A 163 18.30 8.35 18.45
N LEU A 164 18.31 8.53 17.13
CA LEU A 164 18.39 7.44 16.17
C LEU A 164 19.81 7.34 15.59
N GLU A 165 20.36 6.13 15.60
CA GLU A 165 21.54 5.82 14.81
C GLU A 165 21.16 5.83 13.32
N LYS A 166 21.98 6.50 12.53
CA LYS A 166 21.83 6.62 11.07
C LYS A 166 23.17 6.83 10.40
N SER A 167 23.36 6.15 9.29
CA SER A 167 24.60 6.19 8.49
C SER A 167 24.42 7.01 7.20
N THR A 168 23.19 7.19 6.74
CA THR A 168 22.88 7.87 5.48
C THR A 168 22.50 9.34 5.69
N LYS A 169 22.67 10.14 4.61
CA LYS A 169 22.21 11.54 4.59
C LYS A 169 20.70 11.59 4.30
N PRO A 170 20.00 12.58 4.85
CA PRO A 170 18.56 12.76 4.57
C PRO A 170 18.30 13.07 3.09
N LYS A 171 17.20 12.61 2.58
CA LYS A 171 16.54 13.09 1.38
C LYS A 171 15.24 13.77 1.76
N LYS A 172 14.85 14.79 1.01
CA LYS A 172 13.58 15.46 1.25
C LYS A 172 12.43 14.50 1.03
N MET A 173 11.52 14.51 1.97
CA MET A 173 10.22 13.86 1.95
C MET A 173 9.17 14.97 1.90
N LYS A 174 8.06 14.72 1.23
CA LYS A 174 6.91 15.63 1.18
C LYS A 174 5.74 14.94 1.86
N LEU A 175 5.03 15.64 2.71
CA LEU A 175 3.79 15.17 3.32
C LEU A 175 2.59 15.67 2.52
N VAL A 176 1.70 14.79 2.13
CA VAL A 176 0.56 15.11 1.26
C VAL A 176 -0.76 14.79 1.94
N GLY A 177 -1.70 15.74 1.83
CA GLY A 177 -3.05 15.63 2.36
C GLY A 177 -3.13 15.68 3.88
N SER A 178 -4.35 15.61 4.41
CA SER A 178 -4.62 15.65 5.84
C SER A 178 -4.17 14.39 6.60
N GLN A 179 -3.81 13.34 5.89
CA GLN A 179 -3.25 12.12 6.48
C GLN A 179 -1.72 12.11 6.53
N ASN A 180 -1.04 13.18 6.08
CA ASN A 180 0.43 13.30 6.06
C ASN A 180 1.12 12.16 5.30
N THR A 181 0.59 11.75 4.18
CA THR A 181 1.14 10.66 3.37
C THR A 181 2.56 10.99 2.89
N PRO A 182 3.56 10.11 3.13
CA PRO A 182 4.96 10.39 2.84
C PRO A 182 5.31 10.12 1.37
N TYR A 183 5.76 11.15 0.66
CA TYR A 183 6.26 11.06 -0.71
C TYR A 183 7.75 11.34 -0.77
N ILE A 184 8.46 10.53 -1.53
CA ILE A 184 9.89 10.70 -1.79
C ILE A 184 10.18 10.76 -3.29
N LYS A 185 11.38 11.24 -3.63
CA LYS A 185 11.88 11.20 -5.00
C LYS A 185 12.84 10.04 -5.19
N ILE A 186 12.58 9.23 -6.21
CA ILE A 186 13.50 8.22 -6.73
C ILE A 186 14.06 8.67 -8.08
N SER A 187 15.18 8.07 -8.51
CA SER A 187 15.75 8.32 -9.83
C SER A 187 15.89 7.02 -10.59
N PHE A 188 15.49 7.00 -11.87
CA PHE A 188 15.73 5.85 -12.74
C PHE A 188 17.18 5.86 -13.24
N VAL A 189 17.82 4.68 -13.21
CA VAL A 189 19.18 4.48 -13.73
C VAL A 189 19.09 4.20 -15.22
N ASN A 190 19.64 5.12 -16.00
CA ASN A 190 19.75 4.97 -17.45
C ASN A 190 21.08 5.59 -17.92
N ASP A 191 21.70 5.01 -18.95
CA ASP A 191 23.04 5.42 -19.46
C ASP A 191 23.06 6.88 -19.97
N LYS A 192 21.95 7.38 -20.45
CA LYS A 192 21.88 8.66 -21.18
C LYS A 192 20.96 9.72 -20.59
N LYS A 193 20.04 9.34 -19.73
CA LYS A 193 19.00 10.23 -19.20
C LYS A 193 18.78 9.98 -17.72
N LYS A 194 18.54 11.04 -16.97
CA LYS A 194 18.07 10.97 -15.59
C LYS A 194 16.59 11.32 -15.58
N ALA A 195 15.76 10.37 -15.17
CA ALA A 195 14.35 10.63 -14.86
C ALA A 195 14.15 10.48 -13.36
N THR A 196 13.32 11.32 -12.81
CA THR A 196 13.00 11.34 -11.38
C THR A 196 11.49 11.28 -11.22
N GLU A 197 11.04 10.43 -10.32
CA GLU A 197 9.65 10.29 -9.95
C GLU A 197 9.44 10.63 -8.48
N GLU A 198 8.34 11.33 -8.16
CA GLU A 198 7.86 11.51 -6.80
C GLU A 198 6.74 10.49 -6.54
N LEU A 199 6.90 9.67 -5.52
CA LEU A 199 6.03 8.54 -5.25
C LEU A 199 5.82 8.32 -3.75
N LEU A 200 4.76 7.62 -3.43
CA LEU A 200 4.32 7.30 -2.08
C LEU A 200 5.15 6.15 -1.47
N ILE A 201 5.50 6.23 -0.19
CA ILE A 201 5.94 5.10 0.62
C ILE A 201 4.72 4.50 1.31
N ASP A 202 4.38 3.25 0.95
CA ASP A 202 3.18 2.55 1.38
C ASP A 202 3.53 1.20 2.00
N THR A 203 3.67 1.15 3.32
CA THR A 203 3.99 -0.09 4.04
C THR A 203 2.83 -1.09 4.09
N GLY A 204 1.62 -0.66 3.73
CA GLY A 204 0.45 -1.51 3.56
C GLY A 204 0.39 -2.24 2.21
N MET A 205 1.12 -1.75 1.20
CA MET A 205 1.18 -2.35 -0.13
C MET A 205 2.14 -3.56 -0.16
N ASP A 206 1.72 -4.67 -0.78
CA ASP A 206 2.60 -5.79 -1.11
C ASP A 206 3.54 -5.42 -2.27
N GLY A 207 4.70 -6.10 -2.33
CA GLY A 207 5.67 -5.90 -3.40
C GLY A 207 6.63 -4.74 -3.18
N PHE A 208 7.48 -4.49 -4.18
CA PHE A 208 8.55 -3.51 -4.07
C PHE A 208 8.18 -2.15 -4.66
N TYR A 209 7.71 -2.13 -5.92
CA TYR A 209 7.39 -0.90 -6.65
C TYR A 209 6.28 -1.14 -7.66
N GLU A 210 5.33 -0.24 -7.72
CA GLU A 210 4.31 -0.13 -8.78
C GLU A 210 4.31 1.28 -9.36
N MET A 211 4.21 1.38 -10.69
CA MET A 211 4.16 2.66 -11.39
C MET A 211 2.73 3.02 -11.75
N SER A 212 2.28 4.22 -11.43
CA SER A 212 0.97 4.68 -11.90
C SER A 212 0.93 4.77 -13.43
N ASN A 213 -0.22 4.44 -14.04
CA ASN A 213 -0.43 4.60 -15.49
C ASN A 213 -0.18 6.05 -15.93
N ARG A 214 -0.44 7.02 -15.07
CA ARG A 214 -0.12 8.43 -15.32
C ARG A 214 1.39 8.66 -15.46
N ALA A 215 2.20 8.11 -14.54
CA ALA A 215 3.65 8.22 -14.60
C ALA A 215 4.21 7.46 -15.82
N TYR A 216 3.70 6.27 -16.09
CA TYR A 216 4.06 5.50 -17.29
C TYR A 216 3.81 6.30 -18.58
N GLY A 217 2.66 6.99 -18.72
CA GLY A 217 2.36 7.84 -19.86
C GLY A 217 3.36 8.97 -20.10
N ILE A 218 4.01 9.46 -19.01
CA ILE A 218 5.06 10.48 -19.09
C ILE A 218 6.40 9.85 -19.47
N PHE A 219 6.80 8.77 -18.78
CA PHE A 219 8.14 8.20 -18.89
C PHE A 219 8.31 7.23 -20.06
N SER A 220 7.25 6.65 -20.60
CA SER A 220 7.31 5.70 -21.72
C SER A 220 7.98 6.28 -22.99
N LYS A 221 7.90 7.62 -23.16
CA LYS A 221 8.52 8.33 -24.27
C LYS A 221 10.03 8.54 -24.12
N GLU A 222 10.57 8.24 -22.93
CA GLU A 222 11.96 8.54 -22.58
C GLU A 222 12.91 7.34 -22.74
N ASN A 223 12.41 6.18 -23.21
CA ASN A 223 13.20 4.94 -23.36
C ASN A 223 13.94 4.52 -22.05
N ILE A 224 13.27 4.66 -20.91
CA ILE A 224 13.80 4.31 -19.59
C ILE A 224 13.47 2.86 -19.26
N PHE A 225 12.42 2.32 -19.85
CA PHE A 225 11.89 0.99 -19.59
C PHE A 225 11.94 0.13 -20.85
N GLU A 226 12.11 -1.16 -20.62
CA GLU A 226 11.79 -2.22 -21.56
C GLU A 226 10.37 -2.70 -21.24
N GLU A 227 9.47 -2.65 -22.22
CA GLU A 227 8.14 -3.23 -22.12
C GLU A 227 8.22 -4.72 -22.38
N LEU A 228 7.95 -5.54 -21.35
CA LEU A 228 8.01 -6.99 -21.46
C LEU A 228 6.69 -7.57 -21.98
N SER A 229 5.56 -7.08 -21.46
CA SER A 229 4.23 -7.58 -21.83
C SER A 229 3.14 -6.55 -21.49
N ARG A 230 1.97 -6.71 -22.15
CA ARG A 230 0.71 -6.05 -21.78
C ARG A 230 -0.35 -7.08 -21.51
N SER A 231 -1.18 -6.80 -20.53
CA SER A 231 -2.28 -7.67 -20.16
C SER A 231 -3.48 -6.87 -19.67
N SER A 232 -4.67 -7.37 -19.92
CA SER A 232 -5.91 -6.75 -19.45
C SER A 232 -6.58 -7.64 -18.41
N GLY A 233 -6.65 -7.13 -17.19
CA GLY A 233 -7.12 -7.92 -16.05
C GLY A 233 -7.32 -7.09 -14.80
N SER A 234 -7.30 -7.76 -13.65
CA SER A 234 -7.33 -7.18 -12.32
C SER A 234 -6.40 -7.99 -11.41
N GLY A 235 -5.61 -7.35 -10.59
CA GLY A 235 -4.66 -8.06 -9.71
C GLY A 235 -4.58 -7.45 -8.30
N THR A 236 -5.07 -6.23 -8.11
CA THR A 236 -5.00 -5.55 -6.82
C THR A 236 -6.33 -5.63 -6.08
N ILE A 237 -6.27 -5.86 -4.79
CA ILE A 237 -7.42 -5.85 -3.89
C ILE A 237 -7.20 -4.74 -2.87
N GLY A 238 -8.08 -3.73 -2.90
CA GLY A 238 -8.07 -2.60 -2.00
C GLY A 238 -9.09 -2.71 -0.88
N LEU A 239 -9.25 -1.62 -0.15
CA LEU A 239 -10.21 -1.54 0.95
C LEU A 239 -11.67 -1.73 0.48
N PHE A 240 -11.97 -1.37 -0.76
CA PHE A 240 -13.32 -1.48 -1.35
C PHE A 240 -13.46 -2.67 -2.30
N GLY A 241 -12.53 -3.62 -2.26
CA GLY A 241 -12.58 -4.86 -3.05
C GLY A 241 -11.60 -4.90 -4.21
N SER A 242 -11.89 -5.78 -5.20
CA SER A 242 -11.03 -5.97 -6.37
C SER A 242 -11.14 -4.81 -7.35
N THR A 243 -10.05 -4.48 -8.04
CA THR A 243 -10.06 -3.50 -9.12
C THR A 243 -10.94 -3.94 -10.29
N PRO A 244 -11.58 -3.01 -11.01
CA PRO A 244 -12.14 -3.30 -12.33
C PRO A 244 -11.07 -3.82 -13.30
N LYS A 245 -11.50 -4.61 -14.29
CA LYS A 245 -10.61 -5.07 -15.38
C LYS A 245 -10.03 -3.87 -16.12
N LYS A 246 -8.69 -3.76 -16.18
CA LYS A 246 -7.96 -2.72 -16.93
C LYS A 246 -6.68 -3.23 -17.54
N GLU A 247 -6.14 -2.50 -18.51
CA GLU A 247 -4.84 -2.79 -19.08
C GLU A 247 -3.73 -2.36 -18.15
N GLN A 248 -2.75 -3.24 -17.95
CA GLN A 248 -1.50 -2.96 -17.27
C GLN A 248 -0.32 -3.40 -18.14
N VAL A 249 0.84 -2.80 -17.89
CA VAL A 249 2.08 -3.06 -18.60
C VAL A 249 3.10 -3.62 -17.62
N LEU A 250 3.71 -4.75 -17.97
CA LEU A 250 4.86 -5.30 -17.27
C LEU A 250 6.12 -4.69 -17.86
N LEU A 251 6.90 -4.07 -17.00
CA LEU A 251 8.06 -3.26 -17.34
C LEU A 251 9.33 -3.79 -16.68
N LYS A 252 10.46 -3.57 -17.34
CA LYS A 252 11.79 -3.76 -16.78
C LYS A 252 12.59 -2.48 -16.89
N THR A 253 13.31 -2.13 -15.84
CA THR A 253 14.31 -1.04 -15.85
C THR A 253 15.66 -1.55 -15.46
N LYS A 254 16.74 -0.89 -15.96
CA LYS A 254 18.10 -1.16 -15.51
C LYS A 254 18.25 -0.97 -14.01
N GLY A 255 17.51 -0.03 -13.44
CA GLY A 255 17.43 0.13 -12.00
C GLY A 255 16.80 1.44 -11.57
N ILE A 256 16.56 1.52 -10.26
CA ILE A 256 16.16 2.75 -9.57
C ILE A 256 17.13 3.05 -8.43
N GLN A 257 17.26 4.32 -8.10
CA GLN A 257 18.09 4.79 -6.98
C GLN A 257 17.19 5.41 -5.91
N ILE A 258 17.30 4.89 -4.70
CA ILE A 258 16.58 5.34 -3.51
C ILE A 258 17.61 5.72 -2.44
N ASN A 259 17.68 6.98 -2.07
CA ASN A 259 18.58 7.51 -1.03
C ASN A 259 20.05 7.03 -1.10
N GLY A 260 20.57 6.83 -2.30
CA GLY A 260 21.96 6.39 -2.51
C GLY A 260 22.14 4.88 -2.73
N THR A 261 21.12 4.07 -2.46
CA THR A 261 21.07 2.65 -2.80
C THR A 261 20.55 2.48 -4.22
N THR A 262 21.21 1.64 -5.02
CA THR A 262 20.79 1.30 -6.38
C THR A 262 20.19 -0.11 -6.40
N PHE A 263 18.98 -0.22 -6.91
CA PHE A 263 18.27 -1.48 -7.16
C PHE A 263 18.28 -1.76 -8.65
N GLU A 264 19.01 -2.80 -9.08
CA GLU A 264 19.18 -3.14 -10.49
C GLU A 264 18.26 -4.25 -10.96
N ASN A 265 17.99 -4.27 -12.27
CA ASN A 265 17.18 -5.29 -12.97
C ASN A 265 15.76 -5.43 -12.39
N LEU A 266 15.14 -4.30 -12.06
CA LEU A 266 13.81 -4.30 -11.48
C LEU A 266 12.74 -4.60 -12.55
N ILE A 267 11.88 -5.58 -12.27
CA ILE A 267 10.66 -5.88 -13.03
C ILE A 267 9.47 -5.46 -12.17
N PHE A 268 8.54 -4.73 -12.75
CA PHE A 268 7.36 -4.19 -12.07
C PHE A 268 6.23 -3.97 -13.07
N ASN A 269 5.02 -3.82 -12.57
CA ASN A 269 3.84 -3.51 -13.39
C ASN A 269 3.34 -2.09 -13.16
N THR A 270 2.57 -1.61 -14.10
CA THR A 270 1.79 -0.39 -13.90
C THR A 270 0.57 -0.67 -13.02
N THR A 271 0.00 0.38 -12.44
CA THR A 271 -1.23 0.33 -11.64
C THR A 271 -2.17 1.46 -12.02
N ASP A 272 -3.46 1.27 -11.77
CA ASP A 272 -4.48 2.30 -11.96
C ASP A 272 -4.51 3.35 -10.84
N ASP A 273 -3.78 3.14 -9.75
CA ASP A 273 -3.61 4.17 -8.74
C ASP A 273 -3.06 5.45 -9.38
N ASN A 274 -3.52 6.58 -8.91
CA ASN A 274 -3.00 7.89 -9.33
C ASN A 274 -1.53 8.09 -8.95
N ASN A 275 -1.07 7.34 -7.95
CA ASN A 275 0.27 7.43 -7.38
C ASN A 275 1.06 6.16 -7.63
N SER A 276 2.30 6.32 -8.06
CA SER A 276 3.29 5.25 -7.97
C SER A 276 3.66 5.03 -6.51
N ARG A 277 4.03 3.80 -6.15
CA ARG A 277 4.26 3.41 -4.75
C ARG A 277 5.50 2.56 -4.59
N LEU A 278 6.19 2.74 -3.45
CA LEU A 278 7.14 1.79 -2.89
C LEU A 278 6.46 1.04 -1.76
N GLY A 279 6.40 -0.28 -1.88
CA GLY A 279 5.71 -1.13 -0.94
C GLY A 279 6.61 -1.76 0.12
N PHE A 280 6.02 -2.69 0.85
CA PHE A 280 6.64 -3.41 1.96
C PHE A 280 7.99 -4.06 1.59
N ASP A 281 8.16 -4.55 0.37
CA ASP A 281 9.40 -5.25 -0.03
C ASP A 281 10.64 -4.36 0.02
N LEU A 282 10.53 -3.02 0.03
CA LEU A 282 11.65 -2.13 0.29
C LEU A 282 12.32 -2.43 1.64
N LEU A 283 11.51 -2.77 2.65
CA LEU A 283 11.96 -3.05 4.01
C LEU A 283 12.77 -4.36 4.12
N LYS A 284 12.66 -5.27 3.15
CA LYS A 284 13.47 -6.51 3.10
C LYS A 284 14.96 -6.23 2.80
N TYR A 285 15.28 -5.02 2.34
CA TYR A 285 16.62 -4.63 1.92
C TYR A 285 17.27 -3.59 2.83
N GLY A 286 16.58 -3.14 3.86
CA GLY A 286 17.13 -2.18 4.80
C GLY A 286 16.08 -1.54 5.70
N SER A 287 16.53 -0.67 6.58
CA SER A 287 15.64 0.09 7.45
C SER A 287 15.32 1.47 6.88
N ILE A 288 14.11 1.94 7.12
CA ILE A 288 13.68 3.28 6.75
C ILE A 288 13.46 4.16 7.98
N ILE A 289 13.75 5.46 7.82
CA ILE A 289 13.36 6.48 8.79
C ILE A 289 12.51 7.51 8.05
N LEU A 290 11.28 7.67 8.51
CA LEU A 290 10.34 8.69 8.05
C LEU A 290 10.29 9.79 9.13
N ASP A 291 10.97 10.89 8.90
CA ASP A 291 10.99 12.05 9.79
C ASP A 291 9.85 13.01 9.39
N PHE A 292 8.66 12.74 9.89
CA PHE A 292 7.47 13.56 9.64
C PHE A 292 7.59 14.97 10.22
N LYS A 293 8.46 15.15 11.21
CA LYS A 293 8.68 16.45 11.84
C LYS A 293 9.48 17.43 10.97
N ASN A 294 10.52 16.90 10.28
CA ASN A 294 11.45 17.70 9.48
C ASN A 294 11.35 17.41 7.98
N GLU A 295 10.39 16.60 7.58
CA GLU A 295 10.15 16.17 6.19
C GLU A 295 11.42 15.59 5.54
N ASN A 296 12.01 14.61 6.22
CA ASN A 296 13.19 13.91 5.73
C ASN A 296 12.97 12.40 5.71
N PHE A 297 13.58 11.78 4.72
CA PHE A 297 13.62 10.34 4.53
C PHE A 297 15.05 9.84 4.59
N TYR A 298 15.24 8.69 5.26
CA TYR A 298 16.52 7.98 5.26
C TYR A 298 16.24 6.52 4.90
N PHE A 299 17.12 5.95 4.12
CA PHE A 299 17.14 4.52 3.82
C PHE A 299 18.53 3.98 4.09
N GLU A 300 18.62 3.00 4.96
CA GLU A 300 19.86 2.39 5.42
C GLU A 300 19.95 0.97 4.89
N SER A 301 20.77 0.76 3.90
CA SER A 301 20.89 -0.48 3.13
C SER A 301 22.26 -0.57 2.47
N ASP A 302 22.56 -1.71 1.87
CA ASP A 302 23.69 -1.87 0.98
C ASP A 302 23.60 -0.88 -0.19
N LYS A 303 24.77 -0.49 -0.72
CA LYS A 303 24.82 0.50 -1.81
C LYS A 303 24.21 0.01 -3.11
N LYS A 304 24.20 -1.31 -3.31
CA LYS A 304 23.73 -1.94 -4.55
C LYS A 304 23.05 -3.27 -4.27
N ILE A 305 21.89 -3.43 -4.85
CA ILE A 305 21.06 -4.64 -4.77
C ILE A 305 20.66 -5.01 -6.19
N THR A 306 20.85 -6.26 -6.58
CA THR A 306 20.52 -6.74 -7.93
C THR A 306 19.41 -7.77 -7.83
N PHE A 307 18.29 -7.53 -8.53
CA PHE A 307 17.20 -8.49 -8.65
C PHE A 307 17.52 -9.53 -9.74
N ASN A 308 17.32 -10.80 -9.41
CA ASN A 308 17.49 -11.93 -10.32
C ASN A 308 16.15 -12.63 -10.61
N LYS A 309 15.03 -11.91 -10.48
CA LYS A 309 13.70 -12.45 -10.73
C LYS A 309 13.43 -12.50 -12.24
N ARG A 310 12.78 -13.59 -12.68
CA ARG A 310 12.19 -13.69 -14.01
C ARG A 310 10.85 -12.95 -14.05
N PRO A 311 10.39 -12.53 -15.23
CA PRO A 311 9.02 -12.02 -15.38
C PRO A 311 8.02 -13.09 -14.92
N PRO A 312 6.96 -12.71 -14.18
CA PRO A 312 5.92 -13.66 -13.84
C PRO A 312 5.17 -14.13 -15.11
N VAL A 313 4.72 -15.38 -15.11
CA VAL A 313 3.91 -15.93 -16.20
C VAL A 313 2.49 -15.36 -16.17
N PHE A 314 1.93 -15.26 -14.98
CA PHE A 314 0.63 -14.65 -14.69
C PHE A 314 0.61 -14.05 -13.30
N THR A 315 -0.38 -13.20 -13.03
CA THR A 315 -0.70 -12.71 -11.67
C THR A 315 -2.08 -13.24 -11.30
N PRO A 316 -2.23 -13.96 -10.18
CA PRO A 316 -3.53 -14.40 -9.71
C PRO A 316 -4.33 -13.25 -9.09
N THR A 317 -5.64 -13.44 -9.00
CA THR A 317 -6.58 -12.53 -8.33
C THR A 317 -7.76 -13.30 -7.76
N ILE A 318 -8.76 -12.57 -7.28
CA ILE A 318 -10.03 -13.12 -6.82
C ILE A 318 -11.17 -12.55 -7.67
N VAL A 319 -11.92 -13.42 -8.31
CA VAL A 319 -13.09 -13.08 -9.11
C VAL A 319 -14.27 -13.92 -8.63
N ASN A 320 -15.38 -13.28 -8.28
CA ASN A 320 -16.60 -13.96 -7.77
C ASN A 320 -16.30 -14.97 -6.63
N ASN A 321 -15.48 -14.56 -5.67
CA ASN A 321 -15.02 -15.39 -4.55
C ASN A 321 -14.25 -16.65 -4.95
N LYS A 322 -13.60 -16.65 -6.11
CA LYS A 322 -12.75 -17.75 -6.57
C LYS A 322 -11.35 -17.25 -6.85
N PHE A 323 -10.36 -18.10 -6.59
CA PHE A 323 -8.98 -17.86 -6.99
C PHE A 323 -8.90 -18.01 -8.51
N ALA A 324 -8.40 -16.98 -9.18
CA ALA A 324 -8.53 -16.87 -10.63
C ALA A 324 -7.31 -16.18 -11.28
N ILE A 325 -7.21 -16.30 -12.60
CA ILE A 325 -6.24 -15.56 -13.39
C ILE A 325 -6.61 -14.07 -13.37
N GLY A 326 -5.67 -13.24 -12.90
CA GLY A 326 -5.77 -11.78 -12.91
C GLY A 326 -5.17 -11.16 -14.16
N PHE A 327 -3.88 -11.36 -14.36
CA PHE A 327 -3.16 -10.93 -15.58
C PHE A 327 -2.38 -12.10 -16.15
N VAL A 328 -2.26 -12.16 -17.48
CA VAL A 328 -1.40 -13.11 -18.19
C VAL A 328 -0.24 -12.33 -18.79
N TRP A 329 0.98 -12.62 -18.40
CA TRP A 329 2.17 -11.90 -18.83
C TRP A 329 2.98 -12.66 -19.91
N ASP A 330 2.91 -14.00 -19.89
CA ASP A 330 3.53 -14.82 -20.94
C ASP A 330 2.70 -14.73 -22.24
N LYS A 331 3.32 -14.24 -23.31
CA LYS A 331 2.70 -14.07 -24.61
C LYS A 331 2.23 -15.38 -25.23
N ASN A 332 2.87 -16.49 -24.90
CA ASN A 332 2.51 -17.82 -25.42
C ASN A 332 1.21 -18.38 -24.80
N LEU A 333 0.81 -17.80 -23.66
CA LEU A 333 -0.39 -18.24 -22.92
C LEU A 333 -1.59 -17.30 -23.10
N LEU A 334 -1.45 -16.18 -23.81
CA LEU A 334 -2.53 -15.18 -24.00
C LEU A 334 -3.76 -15.74 -24.74
N GLU A 335 -3.59 -16.78 -25.56
CA GLU A 335 -4.71 -17.45 -26.26
C GLU A 335 -5.33 -18.57 -25.40
N GLN A 336 -4.67 -19.00 -24.33
CA GLN A 336 -5.06 -20.14 -23.52
C GLN A 336 -5.62 -19.73 -22.16
N LEU A 337 -5.10 -18.65 -21.59
CA LEU A 337 -5.48 -18.12 -20.26
C LEU A 337 -6.12 -16.75 -20.39
N HIS A 338 -7.21 -16.55 -19.67
CA HIS A 338 -7.95 -15.30 -19.71
C HIS A 338 -8.24 -14.78 -18.30
N PHE A 339 -8.40 -13.47 -18.18
CA PHE A 339 -8.86 -12.86 -16.92
C PHE A 339 -10.14 -13.51 -16.42
N GLY A 340 -10.11 -14.00 -15.19
CA GLY A 340 -11.24 -14.60 -14.49
C GLY A 340 -11.39 -16.10 -14.70
N ASP A 341 -10.47 -16.75 -15.45
CA ASP A 341 -10.41 -18.23 -15.46
C ASP A 341 -10.08 -18.71 -14.05
N GLU A 342 -10.88 -19.63 -13.54
CA GLU A 342 -10.75 -20.16 -12.18
C GLU A 342 -9.53 -21.08 -12.08
N ILE A 343 -8.63 -20.80 -11.14
CA ILE A 343 -7.48 -21.66 -10.85
C ILE A 343 -7.98 -22.78 -9.93
N ILE A 344 -8.06 -23.99 -10.46
CA ILE A 344 -8.52 -25.19 -9.73
C ILE A 344 -7.37 -25.80 -8.93
N ARG A 345 -6.18 -25.91 -9.55
CA ARG A 345 -5.01 -26.55 -8.94
C ARG A 345 -3.72 -25.91 -9.43
N ILE A 346 -2.77 -25.77 -8.52
CA ILE A 346 -1.35 -25.49 -8.81
C ILE A 346 -0.53 -26.55 -8.06
N ALA A 347 0.28 -27.32 -8.78
CA ALA A 347 1.02 -28.44 -8.23
C ALA A 347 0.08 -29.37 -7.42
N ASN A 348 0.32 -29.50 -6.12
CA ASN A 348 -0.48 -30.35 -5.22
C ASN A 348 -1.61 -29.59 -4.51
N TYR A 349 -1.74 -28.27 -4.71
CA TYR A 349 -2.71 -27.41 -4.02
C TYR A 349 -4.01 -27.29 -4.82
N ARG A 350 -5.14 -27.71 -4.23
CA ARG A 350 -6.49 -27.59 -4.81
C ARG A 350 -7.22 -26.39 -4.21
N PHE A 351 -7.42 -25.35 -4.99
CA PHE A 351 -8.00 -24.09 -4.52
C PHE A 351 -9.52 -24.10 -4.38
N SER A 352 -10.20 -25.04 -5.03
CA SER A 352 -11.65 -25.24 -4.84
C SER A 352 -12.04 -25.66 -3.41
N GLU A 353 -11.08 -26.15 -2.63
CA GLU A 353 -11.25 -26.64 -1.26
C GLU A 353 -10.67 -25.69 -0.19
N MET A 354 -10.06 -24.58 -0.62
CA MET A 354 -9.38 -23.60 0.24
C MET A 354 -10.19 -22.31 0.36
N ASP A 355 -10.18 -21.73 1.54
CA ASP A 355 -10.57 -20.34 1.70
C ASP A 355 -9.38 -19.39 1.40
N PHE A 356 -9.65 -18.08 1.36
CA PHE A 356 -8.58 -17.13 1.04
C PHE A 356 -7.51 -17.02 2.10
N CYS A 357 -7.82 -17.31 3.35
CA CYS A 357 -6.83 -17.30 4.41
C CYS A 357 -5.85 -18.47 4.26
N ASP A 358 -6.34 -19.63 3.81
CA ASP A 358 -5.49 -20.78 3.49
C ASP A 358 -4.56 -20.48 2.31
N ILE A 359 -5.10 -19.83 1.25
CA ILE A 359 -4.29 -19.42 0.09
C ILE A 359 -3.18 -18.45 0.50
N LEU A 360 -3.43 -17.50 1.39
CA LEU A 360 -2.41 -16.60 1.91
C LEU A 360 -1.32 -17.33 2.68
N GLN A 361 -1.64 -18.41 3.40
CA GLN A 361 -0.65 -19.19 4.14
C GLN A 361 0.35 -19.88 3.22
N ILE A 362 -0.10 -20.38 2.07
CA ILE A 362 0.75 -21.08 1.10
C ILE A 362 1.37 -20.15 0.05
N LYS A 363 1.08 -18.82 0.08
CA LYS A 363 1.56 -17.85 -0.90
C LYS A 363 3.06 -17.97 -1.17
N LYS A 364 3.88 -18.05 -0.12
CA LYS A 364 5.35 -18.17 -0.24
C LYS A 364 5.79 -19.48 -0.88
N GLU A 365 5.08 -20.57 -0.64
CA GLU A 365 5.35 -21.85 -1.26
C GLU A 365 5.04 -21.81 -2.75
N LEU A 366 3.91 -21.20 -3.13
CA LEU A 366 3.55 -21.00 -4.54
C LEU A 366 4.55 -20.09 -5.28
N GLU A 367 5.02 -19.03 -4.64
CA GLU A 367 6.02 -18.09 -5.22
C GLU A 367 7.39 -18.77 -5.47
N ASN A 368 7.72 -19.83 -4.74
CA ASN A 368 8.97 -20.58 -4.87
C ASN A 368 8.91 -21.71 -5.92
N LEU A 369 7.74 -21.99 -6.49
CA LEU A 369 7.61 -23.02 -7.53
C LEU A 369 8.27 -22.54 -8.84
N THR A 370 9.19 -23.31 -9.35
CA THR A 370 9.90 -23.01 -10.61
C THR A 370 9.29 -23.70 -11.82
N SER A 371 8.68 -24.88 -11.61
CA SER A 371 7.96 -25.61 -12.66
C SER A 371 6.83 -26.43 -11.99
N TYR A 372 5.63 -26.35 -12.54
CA TYR A 372 4.46 -27.03 -11.99
C TYR A 372 3.37 -27.22 -13.05
N GLU A 373 2.47 -28.16 -12.79
CA GLU A 373 1.20 -28.26 -13.51
C GLU A 373 0.17 -27.33 -12.87
N MET A 374 -0.58 -26.63 -13.70
CA MET A 374 -1.71 -25.80 -13.32
C MET A 374 -2.96 -26.24 -14.05
N GLU A 375 -4.05 -26.40 -13.32
CA GLU A 375 -5.36 -26.71 -13.86
C GLU A 375 -6.26 -25.47 -13.69
N VAL A 376 -6.80 -25.00 -14.81
CA VAL A 376 -7.71 -23.85 -14.84
C VAL A 376 -9.03 -24.23 -15.48
N LYS A 377 -10.10 -23.59 -15.05
CA LYS A 377 -11.43 -23.72 -15.61
C LYS A 377 -11.86 -22.40 -16.24
N SER A 378 -12.11 -22.43 -17.54
CA SER A 378 -12.56 -21.26 -18.29
C SER A 378 -14.00 -20.87 -17.92
N LYS A 379 -14.42 -19.69 -18.35
CA LYS A 379 -15.81 -19.22 -18.20
C LYS A 379 -16.82 -20.14 -18.89
N ASP A 380 -16.41 -20.84 -19.94
CA ASP A 380 -17.25 -21.80 -20.66
C ASP A 380 -17.21 -23.21 -20.03
N ASN A 381 -16.72 -23.31 -18.79
CA ASN A 381 -16.58 -24.56 -18.02
C ASN A 381 -15.64 -25.61 -18.66
N GLN A 382 -14.79 -25.23 -19.57
CA GLN A 382 -13.74 -26.10 -20.09
C GLN A 382 -12.55 -26.12 -19.12
N THR A 383 -12.01 -27.30 -18.85
CA THR A 383 -10.83 -27.48 -18.01
C THR A 383 -9.60 -27.62 -18.90
N LEU A 384 -8.55 -26.85 -18.59
CA LEU A 384 -7.28 -26.88 -19.27
C LEU A 384 -6.17 -27.17 -18.24
N THR A 385 -5.26 -28.09 -18.58
CA THR A 385 -4.06 -28.37 -17.80
C THR A 385 -2.85 -27.82 -18.55
N LEU A 386 -2.07 -26.99 -17.86
CA LEU A 386 -0.88 -26.34 -18.40
C LEU A 386 0.35 -26.68 -17.58
N LYS A 387 1.49 -26.84 -18.22
CA LYS A 387 2.79 -26.82 -17.56
C LYS A 387 3.31 -25.40 -17.52
N ILE A 388 3.56 -24.87 -16.34
CA ILE A 388 4.10 -23.54 -16.11
C ILE A 388 5.57 -23.64 -15.71
N GLU A 389 6.40 -22.79 -16.30
CA GLU A 389 7.83 -22.67 -15.97
C GLU A 389 8.11 -21.18 -15.62
N ASN A 390 8.43 -20.92 -14.34
CA ASN A 390 8.73 -19.59 -13.80
C ASN A 390 10.22 -19.24 -13.91
#